data_c250cfdef9105387a47f220fb1937ec4
#
_entry.id   c250cfdef9105387a47f220fb1937ec4
#
_cell.length_a   1.000
_cell.length_b   1.000
_cell.length_c   1.000
_cell.angle_alpha   90.00
_cell.angle_beta   90.00
_cell.angle_gamma   90.00
#
_symmetry.space_group_name_H-M   'P 1'
#
loop_
_entity.id
_entity.type
_entity.pdbx_description
1 polymer ?
#
loop_
_entity_poly.entity_id
_entity_poly.type
_entity_poly.pdbx_seq_one_letter_code
_entity_poly.pdbx_strand_id
1 'polypeptide(L)'
;MELNYKDILTTFMVLFAVIDIIGNIPIIIDLRKKVGHIQSEKASLIAGFILIIFLFIGEQLLSIIGLDVHSFAIAGSLVIFFIALEMILGIKIYKDEKSPLNATVFPLAFPLIAGPGSLTTLLSLKAAFSNVNIIVAIIINIIFIYIVLKASSKIEKIIGENGIAIIRK
;
A
#
# COMPACT_ATOMS: atom_id res chain seq x y z
N MET A 1 12.40 21.19 -16.91
CA MET A 1 12.06 20.14 -15.94
C MET A 1 13.33 19.33 -15.74
N GLU A 2 14.07 19.59 -14.67
CA GLU A 2 15.32 18.88 -14.42
C GLU A 2 15.05 17.72 -13.46
N LEU A 3 15.57 16.55 -13.81
CA LEU A 3 15.59 15.40 -12.92
C LEU A 3 16.59 15.69 -11.81
N ASN A 4 16.09 15.76 -10.57
CA ASN A 4 16.92 15.96 -9.39
C ASN A 4 16.97 14.66 -8.58
N TYR A 5 18.15 14.04 -8.54
CA TYR A 5 18.32 12.76 -7.83
C TYR A 5 18.07 12.86 -6.32
N LYS A 6 18.31 14.02 -5.71
CA LYS A 6 18.03 14.23 -4.27
C LYS A 6 16.53 14.24 -4.00
N ASP A 7 15.76 14.93 -4.85
CA ASP A 7 14.32 14.98 -4.74
C ASP A 7 13.68 13.60 -4.96
N ILE A 8 14.20 12.87 -5.97
CA ILE A 8 13.75 11.50 -6.26
C ILE A 8 14.04 10.59 -5.07
N LEU A 9 15.26 10.64 -4.51
CA LEU A 9 15.65 9.81 -3.38
C LEU A 9 14.82 10.16 -2.12
N THR A 10 14.64 11.45 -1.83
CA THR A 10 13.82 11.90 -0.69
C THR A 10 12.39 11.42 -0.85
N THR A 11 11.77 11.65 -2.01
CA THR A 11 10.41 11.20 -2.30
C THR A 11 10.27 9.69 -2.20
N PHE A 12 11.24 8.95 -2.76
CA PHE A 12 11.28 7.49 -2.65
C PHE A 12 11.31 7.03 -1.19
N MET A 13 12.23 7.57 -0.38
CA MET A 13 12.39 7.17 1.03
C MET A 13 11.17 7.49 1.87
N VAL A 14 10.55 8.65 1.66
CA VAL A 14 9.33 9.04 2.38
C VAL A 14 8.17 8.13 2.02
N LEU A 15 7.92 7.88 0.74
CA LEU A 15 6.86 6.95 0.31
C LEU A 15 7.16 5.52 0.77
N PHE A 16 8.41 5.06 0.66
CA PHE A 16 8.84 3.75 1.15
C PHE A 16 8.52 3.57 2.64
N ALA A 17 8.85 4.56 3.46
CA ALA A 17 8.60 4.52 4.91
C ALA A 17 7.10 4.50 5.25
N VAL A 18 6.29 5.27 4.51
CA VAL A 18 4.84 5.37 4.77
C VAL A 18 4.09 4.13 4.25
N ILE A 19 4.47 3.60 3.08
CA ILE A 19 3.86 2.38 2.54
C ILE A 19 4.23 1.15 3.37
N ASP A 20 5.45 1.14 3.92
CA ASP A 20 5.97 0.11 4.81
C ASP A 20 5.67 -1.33 4.34
N ILE A 21 5.99 -1.62 3.07
CA ILE A 21 5.68 -2.92 2.47
C ILE A 21 6.38 -4.08 3.21
N ILE A 22 7.51 -3.82 3.85
CA ILE A 22 8.25 -4.84 4.61
C ILE A 22 7.52 -5.16 5.91
N GLY A 23 7.08 -4.14 6.67
CA GLY A 23 6.27 -4.31 7.88
C GLY A 23 4.92 -4.98 7.60
N ASN A 24 4.40 -4.82 6.39
CA ASN A 24 3.16 -5.44 5.94
C ASN A 24 3.31 -6.91 5.48
N ILE A 25 4.53 -7.50 5.47
CA ILE A 25 4.73 -8.91 5.07
C ILE A 25 3.84 -9.89 5.83
N PRO A 26 3.66 -9.82 7.17
CA PRO A 26 2.76 -10.71 7.89
C PRO A 26 1.32 -10.64 7.39
N ILE A 27 0.82 -9.44 7.09
CA ILE A 27 -0.53 -9.20 6.54
C ILE A 27 -0.66 -9.87 5.17
N ILE A 28 0.35 -9.70 4.31
CA ILE A 28 0.38 -10.26 2.96
C ILE A 28 0.37 -11.78 3.02
N ILE A 29 1.11 -12.39 3.93
CA ILE A 29 1.15 -13.84 4.12
C ILE A 29 -0.20 -14.37 4.61
N ASP A 30 -0.83 -13.70 5.59
CA ASP A 30 -2.16 -14.08 6.08
C ASP A 30 -3.22 -13.99 4.98
N LEU A 31 -3.17 -12.95 4.18
CA LEU A 31 -4.05 -12.77 3.04
C LEU A 31 -3.87 -13.88 2.00
N ARG A 32 -2.61 -14.27 1.67
CA ARG A 32 -2.32 -15.40 0.78
C ARG A 32 -2.90 -16.71 1.29
N LYS A 33 -2.79 -16.98 2.58
CA LYS A 33 -3.36 -18.18 3.20
C LYS A 33 -4.88 -18.25 3.06
N LYS A 34 -5.56 -17.10 3.17
CA LYS A 34 -7.02 -17.02 3.04
C LYS A 34 -7.50 -17.26 1.61
N VAL A 35 -6.80 -16.73 0.60
CA VAL A 35 -7.24 -16.74 -0.80
C VAL A 35 -6.42 -17.64 -1.72
N GLY A 36 -5.34 -18.26 -1.22
CA GLY A 36 -4.46 -19.17 -1.94
C GLY A 36 -3.43 -18.48 -2.81
N HIS A 37 -3.77 -17.49 -3.61
CA HIS A 37 -2.86 -16.79 -4.52
C HIS A 37 -3.16 -15.30 -4.65
N ILE A 38 -2.13 -14.46 -4.47
CA ILE A 38 -2.18 -13.03 -4.73
C ILE A 38 -1.40 -12.73 -6.00
N GLN A 39 -2.00 -11.98 -6.91
CA GLN A 39 -1.38 -11.56 -8.15
C GLN A 39 -0.50 -10.33 -7.90
N SER A 40 0.78 -10.57 -7.54
CA SER A 40 1.72 -9.51 -7.16
C SER A 40 1.87 -8.43 -8.23
N GLU A 41 1.87 -8.84 -9.51
CA GLU A 41 1.94 -7.94 -10.66
C GLU A 41 0.75 -6.98 -10.69
N LYS A 42 -0.45 -7.51 -10.55
CA LYS A 42 -1.67 -6.70 -10.58
C LYS A 42 -1.78 -5.80 -9.36
N ALA A 43 -1.43 -6.30 -8.16
CA ALA A 43 -1.46 -5.49 -6.94
C ALA A 43 -0.55 -4.27 -7.06
N SER A 44 0.70 -4.46 -7.47
CA SER A 44 1.67 -3.38 -7.62
C SER A 44 1.27 -2.40 -8.73
N LEU A 45 0.80 -2.89 -9.89
CA LEU A 45 0.35 -2.03 -10.98
C LEU A 45 -0.88 -1.20 -10.60
N ILE A 46 -1.88 -1.81 -9.96
CA ILE A 46 -3.08 -1.10 -9.51
C ILE A 46 -2.72 -0.04 -8.47
N ALA A 47 -1.87 -0.38 -7.49
CA ALA A 47 -1.42 0.58 -6.50
C ALA A 47 -0.65 1.76 -7.15
N GLY A 48 0.27 1.47 -8.08
CA GLY A 48 0.98 2.50 -8.83
C GLY A 48 0.05 3.39 -9.64
N PHE A 49 -0.94 2.81 -10.29
CA PHE A 49 -1.95 3.54 -11.05
C PHE A 49 -2.76 4.48 -10.15
N ILE A 50 -3.20 3.99 -8.97
CA ILE A 50 -3.91 4.81 -7.99
C ILE A 50 -3.04 5.99 -7.53
N LEU A 51 -1.76 5.73 -7.18
CA LEU A 51 -0.84 6.78 -6.75
C LEU A 51 -0.62 7.83 -7.84
N ILE A 52 -0.41 7.42 -9.09
CA ILE A 52 -0.20 8.35 -10.21
C ILE A 52 -1.46 9.16 -10.49
N ILE A 53 -2.63 8.55 -10.53
CA ILE A 53 -3.89 9.28 -10.71
C ILE A 53 -4.08 10.29 -9.58
N PHE A 54 -3.88 9.86 -8.34
CA PHE A 54 -4.07 10.72 -7.18
C PHE A 54 -3.06 11.88 -7.13
N LEU A 55 -1.87 11.71 -7.66
CA LEU A 55 -0.89 12.79 -7.81
C LEU A 55 -1.46 13.97 -8.62
N PHE A 56 -2.22 13.69 -9.67
CA PHE A 56 -2.74 14.72 -10.56
C PHE A 56 -4.08 15.27 -10.11
N ILE A 57 -5.01 14.42 -9.71
CA ILE A 57 -6.41 14.80 -9.45
C ILE A 57 -6.84 14.63 -7.99
N GLY A 58 -5.95 14.22 -7.08
CA GLY A 58 -6.31 13.88 -5.70
C GLY A 58 -6.93 15.05 -4.93
N GLU A 59 -6.33 16.25 -5.04
CA GLU A 59 -6.87 17.45 -4.37
C GLU A 59 -8.25 17.81 -4.90
N GLN A 60 -8.43 17.79 -6.22
CA GLN A 60 -9.71 18.10 -6.84
C GLN A 60 -10.77 17.07 -6.46
N LEU A 61 -10.39 15.80 -6.42
CA LEU A 61 -11.31 14.71 -6.05
C LEU A 61 -11.77 14.86 -4.60
N LEU A 62 -10.87 15.15 -3.67
CA LEU A 62 -11.22 15.40 -2.27
C LEU A 62 -12.12 16.66 -2.14
N SER A 63 -11.78 17.71 -2.84
CA SER A 63 -12.56 18.97 -2.85
C SER A 63 -13.99 18.79 -3.36
N ILE A 64 -14.19 17.99 -4.43
CA ILE A 64 -15.53 17.70 -4.97
C ILE A 64 -16.40 16.96 -3.93
N ILE A 65 -15.79 16.08 -3.13
CA ILE A 65 -16.48 15.33 -2.09
C ILE A 65 -16.66 16.17 -0.81
N GLY A 66 -16.04 17.36 -0.76
CA GLY A 66 -16.05 18.23 0.43
C GLY A 66 -15.13 17.74 1.55
N LEU A 67 -14.12 16.93 1.22
CA LEU A 67 -13.13 16.44 2.17
C LEU A 67 -11.82 17.22 2.05
N ASP A 68 -11.23 17.53 3.19
CA ASP A 68 -9.84 17.97 3.26
C ASP A 68 -8.89 16.76 3.42
N VAL A 69 -7.59 17.00 3.19
CA VAL A 69 -6.56 15.97 3.25
C VAL A 69 -6.46 15.32 4.64
N HIS A 70 -6.68 16.11 5.71
CA HIS A 70 -6.58 15.59 7.09
C HIS A 70 -7.76 14.69 7.44
N SER A 71 -8.98 15.11 7.08
CA SER A 71 -10.20 14.30 7.25
C SER A 71 -10.09 12.97 6.50
N PHE A 72 -9.56 13.00 5.27
CA PHE A 72 -9.28 11.79 4.49
C PHE A 72 -8.25 10.87 5.16
N ALA A 73 -7.18 11.44 5.73
CA ALA A 73 -6.17 10.68 6.46
C ALA A 73 -6.75 10.00 7.70
N ILE A 74 -7.58 10.72 8.47
CA ILE A 74 -8.23 10.17 9.67
C ILE A 74 -9.18 9.03 9.30
N ALA A 75 -10.06 9.23 8.33
CA ALA A 75 -10.99 8.19 7.89
C ALA A 75 -10.26 6.94 7.41
N GLY A 76 -9.20 7.11 6.64
CA GLY A 76 -8.41 5.99 6.15
C GLY A 76 -7.60 5.28 7.21
N SER A 77 -7.10 5.98 8.22
CA SER A 77 -6.41 5.35 9.36
C SER A 77 -7.36 4.43 10.14
N LEU A 78 -8.63 4.79 10.25
CA LEU A 78 -9.66 3.92 10.86
C LEU A 78 -9.87 2.63 10.06
N VAL A 79 -9.87 2.70 8.74
CA VAL A 79 -10.00 1.50 7.89
C VAL A 79 -8.83 0.54 8.13
N ILE A 80 -7.60 1.05 8.13
CA ILE A 80 -6.40 0.25 8.41
C ILE A 80 -6.44 -0.31 9.83
N PHE A 81 -6.86 0.49 10.81
CA PHE A 81 -7.03 0.05 12.19
C PHE A 81 -8.01 -1.13 12.32
N PHE A 82 -9.18 -1.07 11.66
CA PHE A 82 -10.13 -2.18 11.67
C PHE A 82 -9.59 -3.44 10.99
N ILE A 83 -8.84 -3.30 9.89
CA ILE A 83 -8.16 -4.44 9.25
C ILE A 83 -7.15 -5.07 10.21
N ALA A 84 -6.35 -4.25 10.92
CA ALA A 84 -5.39 -4.73 11.90
C ALA A 84 -6.09 -5.43 13.08
N LEU A 85 -7.20 -4.88 13.59
CA LEU A 85 -7.99 -5.51 14.66
C LEU A 85 -8.55 -6.86 14.22
N GLU A 86 -9.10 -6.95 13.01
CA GLU A 86 -9.59 -8.23 12.45
C GLU A 86 -8.50 -9.29 12.49
N MET A 87 -7.29 -8.92 12.12
CA MET A 87 -6.15 -9.84 12.10
C MET A 87 -5.70 -10.26 13.51
N ILE A 88 -5.61 -9.31 14.44
CA ILE A 88 -5.15 -9.57 15.81
C ILE A 88 -6.18 -10.41 16.58
N LEU A 89 -7.45 -10.04 16.48
CA LEU A 89 -8.53 -10.71 17.22
C LEU A 89 -8.98 -12.01 16.57
N GLY A 90 -8.61 -12.26 15.31
CA GLY A 90 -9.05 -13.43 14.56
C GLY A 90 -10.56 -13.43 14.25
N ILE A 91 -11.22 -12.29 14.38
CA ILE A 91 -12.64 -12.10 14.07
C ILE A 91 -12.80 -11.56 12.65
N LYS A 92 -13.91 -11.86 12.01
CA LYS A 92 -14.21 -11.35 10.66
C LYS A 92 -15.11 -10.13 10.77
N ILE A 93 -14.56 -8.95 10.58
CA ILE A 93 -15.29 -7.69 10.50
C ILE A 93 -15.81 -7.47 9.08
N TYR A 94 -14.98 -7.77 8.08
CA TYR A 94 -15.35 -7.69 6.67
C TYR A 94 -15.76 -9.07 6.14
N LYS A 95 -16.81 -9.12 5.31
CA LYS A 95 -17.21 -10.35 4.63
C LYS A 95 -16.14 -10.77 3.63
N ASP A 96 -15.59 -11.96 3.84
CA ASP A 96 -14.62 -12.55 2.91
C ASP A 96 -15.28 -12.87 1.57
N GLU A 97 -15.04 -12.08 0.57
CA GLU A 97 -15.19 -12.54 -0.80
C GLU A 97 -13.96 -13.38 -1.15
N LYS A 98 -14.13 -14.69 -1.21
CA LYS A 98 -13.06 -15.68 -1.45
C LYS A 98 -12.49 -15.63 -2.89
N SER A 99 -12.39 -14.47 -3.49
CA SER A 99 -11.82 -14.30 -4.82
C SER A 99 -10.37 -13.80 -4.73
N PRO A 100 -9.40 -14.52 -5.32
CA PRO A 100 -8.00 -14.05 -5.36
C PRO A 100 -7.84 -12.67 -6.01
N LEU A 101 -8.71 -12.32 -6.96
CA LEU A 101 -8.69 -11.01 -7.60
C LEU A 101 -9.14 -9.92 -6.63
N ASN A 102 -10.21 -10.17 -5.88
CA ASN A 102 -10.72 -9.21 -4.91
C ASN A 102 -9.67 -8.94 -3.81
N ALA A 103 -9.02 -9.99 -3.28
CA ALA A 103 -7.96 -9.84 -2.30
C ALA A 103 -6.70 -9.14 -2.84
N THR A 104 -6.44 -9.20 -4.13
CA THR A 104 -5.35 -8.49 -4.80
C THR A 104 -5.61 -6.99 -4.86
N VAL A 105 -6.87 -6.59 -5.06
CA VAL A 105 -7.28 -5.18 -5.11
C VAL A 105 -7.56 -4.66 -3.72
N PHE A 106 -8.42 -5.33 -2.97
CA PHE A 106 -8.78 -4.98 -1.59
C PHE A 106 -8.51 -6.17 -0.65
N PRO A 107 -7.76 -5.99 0.45
CA PRO A 107 -7.19 -4.73 0.95
C PRO A 107 -5.76 -4.41 0.47
N LEU A 108 -5.16 -5.23 -0.41
CA LEU A 108 -3.73 -5.15 -0.69
C LEU A 108 -3.33 -3.91 -1.51
N ALA A 109 -3.84 -3.75 -2.74
CA ALA A 109 -3.50 -2.57 -3.55
C ALA A 109 -4.08 -1.30 -2.94
N PHE A 110 -5.31 -1.36 -2.44
CA PHE A 110 -5.98 -0.33 -1.66
C PHE A 110 -6.70 -1.00 -0.48
N PRO A 111 -6.58 -0.53 0.77
CA PRO A 111 -5.87 0.66 1.22
C PRO A 111 -4.42 0.43 1.70
N LEU A 112 -3.86 -0.79 1.58
CA LEU A 112 -2.59 -1.12 2.22
C LEU A 112 -1.39 -0.44 1.53
N ILE A 113 -1.28 -0.52 0.20
CA ILE A 113 -0.18 0.08 -0.57
C ILE A 113 -0.52 1.52 -0.94
N ALA A 114 -1.56 1.72 -1.75
CA ALA A 114 -2.05 3.04 -2.13
C ALA A 114 -3.17 3.47 -1.17
N GLY A 115 -2.85 3.57 0.11
CA GLY A 115 -3.79 3.94 1.15
C GLY A 115 -3.77 5.42 1.49
N PRO A 116 -4.65 5.86 2.39
CA PRO A 116 -4.75 7.27 2.77
C PRO A 116 -3.43 7.85 3.25
N GLY A 117 -2.60 7.08 3.97
CA GLY A 117 -1.28 7.51 4.41
C GLY A 117 -0.35 7.85 3.24
N SER A 118 -0.21 6.95 2.26
CA SER A 118 0.62 7.19 1.08
C SER A 118 0.04 8.27 0.16
N LEU A 119 -1.30 8.34 0.04
CA LEU A 119 -1.97 9.34 -0.77
C LEU A 119 -1.85 10.75 -0.19
N THR A 120 -2.02 10.94 1.12
CA THR A 120 -1.84 12.24 1.78
C THR A 120 -0.39 12.68 1.77
N THR A 121 0.55 11.74 1.98
CA THR A 121 1.98 11.99 1.84
C THR A 121 2.32 12.45 0.42
N LEU A 122 1.72 11.82 -0.59
CA LEU A 122 1.93 12.18 -1.99
C LEU A 122 1.49 13.63 -2.28
N LEU A 123 0.37 14.08 -1.72
CA LEU A 123 -0.08 15.47 -1.85
C LEU A 123 0.89 16.44 -1.16
N SER A 124 1.43 16.07 -0.01
CA SER A 124 2.43 16.88 0.68
C SER A 124 3.74 16.97 -0.12
N LEU A 125 4.19 15.87 -0.72
CA LEU A 125 5.36 15.84 -1.58
C LEU A 125 5.17 16.65 -2.86
N LYS A 126 3.96 16.67 -3.43
CA LYS A 126 3.60 17.49 -4.59
C LYS A 126 3.78 18.99 -4.35
N ALA A 127 3.59 19.44 -3.11
CA ALA A 127 3.83 20.84 -2.75
C ALA A 127 5.33 21.23 -2.70
N ALA A 128 6.21 20.23 -2.50
CA ALA A 128 7.66 20.45 -2.31
C ALA A 128 8.49 20.11 -3.54
N PHE A 129 8.07 19.14 -4.36
CA PHE A 129 8.86 18.55 -5.43
C PHE A 129 8.12 18.56 -6.78
N SER A 130 8.88 18.51 -7.88
CA SER A 130 8.30 18.45 -9.22
C SER A 130 7.61 17.10 -9.48
N ASN A 131 6.50 17.11 -10.21
CA ASN A 131 5.73 15.91 -10.55
C ASN A 131 6.60 14.83 -11.23
N VAL A 132 7.59 15.22 -12.04
CA VAL A 132 8.47 14.26 -12.73
C VAL A 132 9.31 13.48 -11.73
N ASN A 133 9.91 14.15 -10.73
CA ASN A 133 10.70 13.49 -9.68
C ASN A 133 9.83 12.56 -8.83
N ILE A 134 8.60 12.98 -8.54
CA ILE A 134 7.62 12.16 -7.80
C ILE A 134 7.23 10.91 -8.59
N ILE A 135 6.93 11.05 -9.88
CA ILE A 135 6.57 9.90 -10.74
C ILE A 135 7.70 8.87 -10.79
N VAL A 136 8.95 9.33 -10.96
CA VAL A 136 10.11 8.42 -10.95
C VAL A 136 10.22 7.71 -9.60
N ALA A 137 10.05 8.42 -8.49
CA ALA A 137 10.07 7.82 -7.15
C ALA A 137 8.93 6.82 -6.93
N ILE A 138 7.72 7.09 -7.43
CA ILE A 138 6.59 6.14 -7.40
C ILE A 138 6.97 4.88 -8.18
N ILE A 139 7.51 5.01 -9.40
CA ILE A 139 7.88 3.86 -10.22
C ILE A 139 8.90 2.98 -9.49
N ILE A 140 9.92 3.58 -8.90
CA ILE A 140 10.94 2.84 -8.11
C ILE A 140 10.30 2.13 -6.93
N ASN A 141 9.39 2.79 -6.19
CA ASN A 141 8.64 2.17 -5.08
C ASN A 141 7.81 0.98 -5.56
N ILE A 142 7.08 1.13 -6.68
CA ILE A 142 6.24 0.06 -7.22
C ILE A 142 7.06 -1.15 -7.65
N ILE A 143 8.23 -0.94 -8.25
CA ILE A 143 9.17 -2.03 -8.58
C ILE A 143 9.62 -2.73 -7.31
N PHE A 144 10.00 -1.98 -6.28
CA PHE A 144 10.40 -2.53 -4.98
C PHE A 144 9.25 -3.32 -4.33
N ILE A 145 8.05 -2.76 -4.29
CA ILE A 145 6.85 -3.41 -3.77
C ILE A 145 6.58 -4.73 -4.51
N TYR A 146 6.67 -4.73 -5.84
CA TYR A 146 6.52 -5.94 -6.64
C TYR A 146 7.51 -7.03 -6.25
N ILE A 147 8.79 -6.65 -6.07
CA ILE A 147 9.84 -7.59 -5.64
C ILE A 147 9.52 -8.20 -4.27
N VAL A 148 9.12 -7.36 -3.30
CA VAL A 148 8.75 -7.82 -1.96
C VAL A 148 7.51 -8.72 -2.00
N LEU A 149 6.47 -8.34 -2.72
CA LEU A 149 5.27 -9.16 -2.90
C LEU A 149 5.58 -10.53 -3.52
N LYS A 150 6.46 -10.57 -4.49
CA LYS A 150 6.90 -11.81 -5.13
C LYS A 150 7.78 -12.65 -4.20
N ALA A 151 8.69 -11.99 -3.47
CA ALA A 151 9.56 -12.65 -2.50
C ALA A 151 8.76 -13.20 -1.30
N SER A 152 7.68 -12.53 -0.86
CA SER A 152 6.85 -12.97 0.26
C SER A 152 6.27 -14.38 0.05
N SER A 153 6.04 -14.80 -1.19
CA SER A 153 5.60 -16.16 -1.50
C SER A 153 6.67 -17.23 -1.25
N LYS A 154 7.95 -16.86 -1.36
CA LYS A 154 9.08 -17.75 -1.03
C LYS A 154 9.32 -17.76 0.48
N ILE A 155 9.21 -16.60 1.11
CA ILE A 155 9.34 -16.43 2.58
C ILE A 155 8.31 -17.31 3.30
N GLU A 156 7.05 -17.32 2.85
CA GLU A 156 6.00 -18.18 3.37
C GLU A 156 6.38 -19.66 3.34
N LYS A 157 6.98 -20.11 2.23
CA LYS A 157 7.43 -21.52 2.08
C LYS A 157 8.61 -21.87 2.98
N ILE A 158 9.51 -20.91 3.26
CA ILE A 158 10.73 -21.13 4.07
C ILE A 158 10.40 -21.09 5.57
N ILE A 159 9.58 -20.12 5.98
CA ILE A 159 9.26 -19.90 7.39
C ILE A 159 8.29 -20.99 7.92
N GLY A 160 7.46 -21.58 7.04
CA GLY A 160 6.49 -22.61 7.42
C GLY A 160 5.46 -22.12 8.44
N GLU A 161 4.55 -23.01 8.84
CA GLU A 161 3.46 -22.64 9.78
C GLU A 161 3.97 -22.23 11.17
N ASN A 162 5.05 -22.86 11.65
CA ASN A 162 5.61 -22.58 12.96
C ASN A 162 6.34 -21.23 13.05
N GLY A 163 7.03 -20.81 11.98
CA GLY A 163 7.73 -19.53 11.96
C GLY A 163 6.79 -18.34 11.87
N ILE A 164 5.66 -18.48 11.17
CA ILE A 164 4.64 -17.45 11.06
C ILE A 164 3.95 -17.24 12.41
N ALA A 165 3.75 -18.29 13.21
CA ALA A 165 3.20 -18.18 14.55
C ALA A 165 4.09 -17.35 15.51
N ILE A 166 5.41 -17.35 15.29
CA ILE A 166 6.38 -16.58 16.08
C ILE A 166 6.34 -15.09 15.70
N ILE A 167 6.18 -14.78 14.41
CA ILE A 167 6.10 -13.39 13.91
C ILE A 167 4.75 -12.73 14.30
N ARG A 168 3.71 -13.55 14.57
CA ARG A 168 2.36 -13.12 14.95
C ARG A 168 2.20 -12.81 16.45
N LYS A 169 3.19 -13.14 17.29
CA LYS A 169 3.22 -12.82 18.73
C LYS A 169 3.95 -11.49 18.97
#